data_7400b559d3a96128cde00ab6cdf6d4d8
#
_entry.id   7400b559d3a96128cde00ab6cdf6d4d8
#
_cell.length_a   1.000
_cell.length_b   1.000
_cell.length_c   1.000
_cell.angle_alpha   90.00
_cell.angle_beta   90.00
_cell.angle_gamma   90.00
#
_symmetry.space_group_name_H-M   'P 1'
#
loop_
_entity.id
_entity.type
_entity.pdbx_description
1 polymer ?
#
loop_
_entity_poly.entity_id
_entity_poly.type
_entity_poly.pdbx_seq_one_letter_code
_entity_poly.pdbx_strand_id
1 'polypeptide(L)'
;DNFIFIPSGRFDIGHTLLDDYEEVGVGGIIVEKQHVRTKNLRASLAMVEDISNDKYTIKRHGKIEYRADIDRSSDFKYKYKEGSGTLTDTLHVGALHNISGELGIDIVFPENYSIFIIYERDQAIDYGHTDNLYIAVGYLPSKDTEYALKLNSSDNFFSNWSSNCST
;
A
#
# COMPACT_ATOMS: atom_id res chain seq x y z
N ASP A 1 29.30 -8.22 12.00
CA ASP A 1 28.06 -7.96 11.26
C ASP A 1 26.91 -8.59 12.05
N ASN A 2 26.04 -7.77 12.62
CA ASN A 2 24.92 -8.23 13.43
C ASN A 2 23.64 -8.06 12.64
N PHE A 3 23.21 -9.10 11.94
CA PHE A 3 21.89 -9.15 11.32
C PHE A 3 20.83 -9.49 12.38
N ILE A 4 19.80 -8.68 12.41
CA ILE A 4 18.62 -8.92 13.26
C ILE A 4 17.46 -9.27 12.34
N PHE A 5 16.85 -10.44 12.54
CA PHE A 5 15.66 -10.88 11.83
C PHE A 5 14.44 -10.69 12.71
N ILE A 6 13.41 -10.05 12.16
CA ILE A 6 12.18 -9.70 12.89
C ILE A 6 10.98 -10.29 12.14
N PRO A 7 10.55 -11.50 12.52
CA PRO A 7 9.30 -12.04 12.00
C PRO A 7 8.11 -11.31 12.63
N SER A 8 7.06 -11.06 11.85
CA SER A 8 5.82 -10.50 12.36
C SER A 8 4.59 -11.08 11.68
N GLY A 9 3.48 -11.09 12.41
CA GLY A 9 2.17 -11.46 11.90
C GLY A 9 1.14 -10.44 12.36
N ARG A 10 0.18 -10.13 11.48
CA ARG A 10 -0.88 -9.15 11.75
C ARG A 10 -2.19 -9.62 11.14
N PHE A 11 -3.25 -9.44 11.90
CA PHE A 11 -4.61 -9.66 11.43
C PHE A 11 -5.40 -8.35 11.59
N ASP A 12 -5.97 -7.86 10.49
CA ASP A 12 -6.75 -6.63 10.47
C ASP A 12 -8.21 -6.94 10.14
N ILE A 13 -9.12 -6.31 10.87
CA ILE A 13 -10.55 -6.32 10.60
C ILE A 13 -10.99 -4.87 10.46
N GLY A 14 -11.62 -4.56 9.35
CA GLY A 14 -12.22 -3.25 9.08
C GLY A 14 -13.70 -3.37 8.81
N HIS A 15 -14.45 -2.34 9.22
CA HIS A 15 -15.85 -2.17 8.89
C HIS A 15 -16.10 -0.72 8.52
N THR A 16 -16.52 -0.48 7.29
CA THR A 16 -16.83 0.85 6.77
C THR A 16 -18.32 0.91 6.44
N LEU A 17 -18.99 1.93 6.94
CA LEU A 17 -20.36 2.25 6.62
C LEU A 17 -20.35 3.42 5.63
N LEU A 18 -20.96 3.23 4.49
CA LEU A 18 -21.20 4.28 3.52
C LEU A 18 -22.68 4.59 3.53
N ASP A 19 -23.03 5.86 3.75
CA ASP A 19 -24.42 6.29 3.73
C ASP A 19 -24.99 6.23 2.31
N ASP A 20 -26.31 6.16 2.25
CA ASP A 20 -27.05 6.27 1.00
C ASP A 20 -26.82 7.62 0.33
N TYR A 21 -26.79 7.64 -0.97
CA TYR A 21 -26.73 8.87 -1.75
C TYR A 21 -27.60 8.79 -3.01
N GLU A 22 -27.97 9.96 -3.50
CA GLU A 22 -28.81 10.12 -4.68
C GLU A 22 -28.10 11.02 -5.70
N GLU A 23 -27.93 10.54 -6.91
CA GLU A 23 -27.41 11.35 -8.00
C GLU A 23 -28.45 12.35 -8.50
N VAL A 24 -28.02 13.58 -8.75
CA VAL A 24 -28.86 14.65 -9.29
C VAL A 24 -28.86 14.58 -10.82
N GLY A 25 -30.05 14.50 -11.42
CA GLY A 25 -30.21 14.55 -12.89
C GLY A 25 -31.18 13.51 -13.42
N VAL A 26 -31.45 13.61 -14.74
CA VAL A 26 -32.27 12.64 -15.48
C VAL A 26 -31.50 11.34 -15.59
N GLY A 27 -32.12 10.21 -15.25
CA GLY A 27 -31.46 8.90 -15.24
C GLY A 27 -30.54 8.65 -14.05
N GLY A 28 -30.56 9.54 -13.03
CA GLY A 28 -29.76 9.37 -11.81
C GLY A 28 -30.10 8.09 -11.05
N ILE A 29 -29.13 7.60 -10.30
CA ILE A 29 -29.29 6.42 -9.43
C ILE A 29 -29.44 6.81 -7.97
N ILE A 30 -30.12 5.98 -7.22
CA ILE A 30 -30.19 6.01 -5.76
C ILE A 30 -29.40 4.79 -5.28
N VAL A 31 -28.35 5.05 -4.50
CA VAL A 31 -27.50 4.02 -3.90
C VAL A 31 -27.92 3.82 -2.46
N GLU A 32 -28.17 2.57 -2.09
CA GLU A 32 -28.53 2.22 -0.71
C GLU A 32 -27.27 2.21 0.19
N LYS A 33 -27.48 2.28 1.51
CA LYS A 33 -26.38 2.15 2.50
C LYS A 33 -25.57 0.88 2.27
N GLN A 34 -24.25 1.03 2.32
CA GLN A 34 -23.34 -0.08 2.10
C GLN A 34 -22.56 -0.41 3.37
N HIS A 35 -22.32 -1.70 3.57
CA HIS A 35 -21.52 -2.25 4.64
C HIS A 35 -20.32 -2.96 4.02
N VAL A 36 -19.18 -2.28 4.02
CA VAL A 36 -17.91 -2.85 3.52
C VAL A 36 -17.18 -3.48 4.68
N ARG A 37 -16.94 -4.77 4.59
CA ARG A 37 -16.11 -5.51 5.55
C ARG A 37 -14.79 -5.87 4.92
N THR A 38 -13.73 -5.68 5.65
CA THR A 38 -12.39 -6.08 5.22
C THR A 38 -11.75 -6.95 6.29
N LYS A 39 -11.12 -8.03 5.86
CA LYS A 39 -10.32 -8.90 6.73
C LYS A 39 -9.06 -9.24 5.98
N ASN A 40 -7.93 -8.93 6.55
CA ASN A 40 -6.67 -9.32 5.95
C ASN A 40 -5.72 -9.94 6.98
N LEU A 41 -4.93 -10.88 6.49
CA LEU A 41 -3.86 -11.54 7.22
C LEU A 41 -2.55 -11.14 6.57
N ARG A 42 -1.58 -10.74 7.39
CA ARG A 42 -0.23 -10.39 6.95
C ARG A 42 0.80 -11.22 7.70
N ALA A 43 1.81 -11.65 6.98
CA ALA A 43 3.00 -12.27 7.54
C ALA A 43 4.22 -11.60 6.92
N SER A 44 5.18 -11.19 7.73
CA SER A 44 6.38 -10.54 7.23
C SER A 44 7.65 -11.00 7.94
N LEU A 45 8.76 -10.87 7.24
CA LEU A 45 10.10 -11.02 7.77
C LEU A 45 10.89 -9.76 7.41
N ALA A 46 11.36 -9.05 8.42
CA ALA A 46 12.27 -7.93 8.24
C ALA A 46 13.69 -8.34 8.66
N MET A 47 14.67 -7.70 8.04
CA MET A 47 16.09 -7.82 8.34
C MET A 47 16.66 -6.42 8.53
N VAL A 48 17.45 -6.25 9.57
CA VAL A 48 18.16 -5.01 9.86
C VAL A 48 19.61 -5.34 10.19
N GLU A 49 20.50 -4.50 9.66
CA GLU A 49 21.94 -4.56 9.97
C GLU A 49 22.46 -3.16 10.19
N ASP A 50 23.15 -2.95 11.30
CA ASP A 50 23.83 -1.70 11.64
C ASP A 50 25.33 -1.86 11.55
N ILE A 51 25.98 -1.03 10.73
CA ILE A 51 27.43 -0.95 10.57
C ILE A 51 27.86 0.45 10.96
N SER A 52 28.64 0.57 12.01
CA SER A 52 29.11 1.86 12.52
C SER A 52 30.61 1.90 12.63
N ASN A 53 31.21 3.01 12.20
CA ASN A 53 32.61 3.33 12.42
C ASN A 53 32.76 4.85 12.68
N ASP A 54 34.00 5.31 12.85
CA ASP A 54 34.28 6.73 13.18
C ASP A 54 33.88 7.72 12.08
N LYS A 55 33.62 7.25 10.85
CA LYS A 55 33.35 8.10 9.68
C LYS A 55 31.90 8.11 9.25
N TYR A 56 31.15 7.04 9.56
CA TYR A 56 29.72 6.93 9.16
C TYR A 56 29.03 5.81 9.93
N THR A 57 27.73 5.91 9.99
CA THR A 57 26.85 4.80 10.38
C THR A 57 25.99 4.44 9.18
N ILE A 58 26.02 3.17 8.79
CA ILE A 58 25.16 2.62 7.73
C ILE A 58 24.17 1.67 8.38
N LYS A 59 22.89 1.89 8.13
CA LYS A 59 21.82 0.96 8.47
C LYS A 59 21.24 0.40 7.19
N ARG A 60 21.35 -0.90 7.02
CA ARG A 60 20.71 -1.63 5.92
C ARG A 60 19.48 -2.33 6.44
N HIS A 61 18.38 -2.23 5.73
CA HIS A 61 17.16 -2.91 6.09
C HIS A 61 16.47 -3.50 4.86
N GLY A 62 15.75 -4.56 5.08
CA GLY A 62 14.93 -5.19 4.07
C GLY A 62 13.71 -5.81 4.72
N LYS A 63 12.62 -5.90 3.99
CA LYS A 63 11.38 -6.53 4.44
C LYS A 63 10.74 -7.25 3.28
N ILE A 64 10.21 -8.42 3.55
CA ILE A 64 9.25 -9.10 2.69
C ILE A 64 7.97 -9.31 3.46
N GLU A 65 6.83 -9.00 2.87
CA GLU A 65 5.51 -9.18 3.47
C GLU A 65 4.58 -9.87 2.49
N TYR A 66 3.84 -10.85 2.97
CA TYR A 66 2.73 -11.45 2.28
C TYR A 66 1.43 -10.99 2.94
N ARG A 67 0.46 -10.56 2.12
CA ARG A 67 -0.88 -10.18 2.55
C ARG A 67 -1.92 -10.99 1.81
N ALA A 68 -2.83 -11.60 2.57
CA ALA A 68 -4.03 -12.25 2.06
C ALA A 68 -5.26 -11.44 2.47
N ASP A 69 -6.03 -10.96 1.52
CA ASP A 69 -7.30 -10.26 1.73
C ASP A 69 -8.44 -11.29 1.71
N ILE A 70 -8.84 -11.76 2.91
CA ILE A 70 -9.79 -12.86 3.10
C ILE A 70 -11.22 -12.43 2.78
N ASP A 71 -11.56 -11.17 3.07
CA ASP A 71 -12.88 -10.61 2.82
C ASP A 71 -12.71 -9.26 2.11
N ARG A 72 -13.08 -9.20 0.83
CA ARG A 72 -12.89 -8.05 -0.07
C ARG A 72 -14.11 -7.73 -0.92
N SER A 73 -15.22 -8.38 -0.64
CA SER A 73 -16.46 -8.16 -1.38
C SER A 73 -17.38 -7.19 -0.66
N SER A 74 -18.08 -6.39 -1.42
CA SER A 74 -19.16 -5.52 -0.93
C SER A 74 -20.33 -5.62 -1.87
N ASP A 75 -21.50 -5.87 -1.32
CA ASP A 75 -22.74 -5.81 -2.08
C ASP A 75 -23.14 -4.35 -2.28
N PHE A 76 -23.25 -3.97 -3.52
CA PHE A 76 -23.66 -2.66 -3.97
C PHE A 76 -25.09 -2.70 -4.49
N LYS A 77 -26.02 -2.07 -3.75
CA LYS A 77 -27.42 -2.02 -4.11
C LYS A 77 -27.78 -0.64 -4.63
N TYR A 78 -28.39 -0.60 -5.79
CA TYR A 78 -28.82 0.65 -6.41
C TYR A 78 -30.13 0.48 -7.19
N LYS A 79 -30.83 1.59 -7.43
CA LYS A 79 -32.00 1.64 -8.29
C LYS A 79 -31.97 2.91 -9.13
N TYR A 80 -32.54 2.84 -10.31
CA TYR A 80 -32.77 4.04 -11.11
C TYR A 80 -33.96 4.82 -10.54
N LYS A 81 -33.90 6.16 -10.53
CA LYS A 81 -34.95 7.02 -10.03
C LYS A 81 -36.33 6.78 -10.70
N GLU A 82 -36.29 6.48 -12.00
CA GLU A 82 -37.46 6.24 -12.82
C GLU A 82 -37.82 4.76 -12.97
N GLY A 83 -37.09 3.87 -12.30
CA GLY A 83 -37.23 2.42 -12.39
C GLY A 83 -37.90 1.75 -11.20
N SER A 84 -38.55 0.64 -11.44
CA SER A 84 -39.22 -0.16 -10.40
C SER A 84 -38.42 -1.42 -10.06
N GLY A 85 -37.23 -1.29 -9.49
CA GLY A 85 -36.45 -2.46 -9.05
C GLY A 85 -35.10 -2.07 -8.46
N THR A 86 -34.68 -2.79 -7.42
CA THR A 86 -33.34 -2.68 -6.86
C THR A 86 -32.43 -3.68 -7.59
N LEU A 87 -31.33 -3.19 -8.11
CA LEU A 87 -30.26 -3.99 -8.69
C LEU A 87 -29.20 -4.23 -7.61
N THR A 88 -28.64 -5.42 -7.60
CA THR A 88 -27.55 -5.75 -6.69
C THR A 88 -26.36 -6.18 -7.52
N ASP A 89 -25.22 -5.57 -7.27
CA ASP A 89 -23.95 -5.95 -7.84
C ASP A 89 -22.95 -6.22 -6.71
N THR A 90 -22.02 -7.14 -6.93
CA THR A 90 -20.98 -7.47 -5.94
C THR A 90 -19.66 -6.93 -6.42
N LEU A 91 -19.14 -5.94 -5.71
CA LEU A 91 -17.84 -5.35 -5.99
C LEU A 91 -16.74 -6.15 -5.31
N HIS A 92 -15.76 -6.57 -6.07
CA HIS A 92 -14.52 -7.16 -5.58
C HIS A 92 -13.40 -6.12 -5.65
N VAL A 93 -12.80 -5.80 -4.52
CA VAL A 93 -11.78 -4.76 -4.44
C VAL A 93 -10.40 -5.38 -4.24
N GLY A 94 -9.47 -5.07 -5.16
CA GLY A 94 -8.07 -5.46 -5.07
C GLY A 94 -7.78 -6.95 -5.33
N ALA A 95 -6.52 -7.32 -5.17
CA ALA A 95 -6.04 -8.69 -5.31
C ALA A 95 -6.27 -9.48 -4.03
N LEU A 96 -6.58 -10.79 -4.16
CA LEU A 96 -6.69 -11.69 -3.01
C LEU A 96 -5.34 -11.86 -2.30
N HIS A 97 -4.26 -11.90 -3.07
CA HIS A 97 -2.91 -12.14 -2.59
C HIS A 97 -1.97 -11.05 -3.08
N ASN A 98 -1.18 -10.50 -2.16
CA ASN A 98 -0.18 -9.47 -2.45
C ASN A 98 1.14 -9.85 -1.77
N ILE A 99 2.24 -9.57 -2.45
CA ILE A 99 3.58 -9.70 -1.89
C ILE A 99 4.24 -8.34 -2.02
N SER A 100 4.75 -7.81 -0.92
CA SER A 100 5.57 -6.59 -0.94
C SER A 100 7.00 -6.89 -0.53
N GLY A 101 7.93 -6.19 -1.16
CA GLY A 101 9.35 -6.22 -0.84
C GLY A 101 9.87 -4.80 -0.68
N GLU A 102 10.65 -4.58 0.37
CA GLU A 102 11.30 -3.30 0.67
C GLU A 102 12.78 -3.54 0.89
N LEU A 103 13.61 -2.68 0.32
CA LEU A 103 15.05 -2.64 0.55
C LEU A 103 15.45 -1.19 0.81
N GLY A 104 16.20 -0.96 1.89
CA GLY A 104 16.61 0.39 2.26
C GLY A 104 18.04 0.44 2.78
N ILE A 105 18.62 1.61 2.62
CA ILE A 105 19.93 1.97 3.16
C ILE A 105 19.87 3.39 3.71
N ASP A 106 20.29 3.54 4.97
CA ASP A 106 20.41 4.82 5.64
C ASP A 106 21.89 5.03 5.94
N ILE A 107 22.46 6.15 5.52
CA ILE A 107 23.84 6.52 5.76
C ILE A 107 23.85 7.83 6.55
N VAL A 108 24.45 7.83 7.72
CA VAL A 108 24.59 9.01 8.58
C VAL A 108 26.07 9.31 8.74
N PHE A 109 26.44 10.55 8.45
CA PHE A 109 27.81 11.06 8.56
C PHE A 109 27.99 11.90 9.85
N PRO A 110 29.20 11.96 10.42
CA PRO A 110 29.48 12.71 11.64
C PRO A 110 29.18 14.21 11.55
N GLU A 111 29.26 14.77 10.35
CA GLU A 111 28.97 16.19 10.09
C GLU A 111 27.46 16.51 10.02
N ASN A 112 26.62 15.63 10.54
CA ASN A 112 25.15 15.78 10.56
C ASN A 112 24.49 15.70 9.17
N TYR A 113 25.12 15.10 8.20
CA TYR A 113 24.50 14.76 6.92
C TYR A 113 23.92 13.36 6.97
N SER A 114 22.82 13.14 6.26
CA SER A 114 22.20 11.82 6.11
C SER A 114 21.71 11.61 4.69
N ILE A 115 21.77 10.36 4.25
CA ILE A 115 21.23 9.91 2.96
C ILE A 115 20.35 8.69 3.23
N PHE A 116 19.12 8.72 2.74
CA PHE A 116 18.17 7.62 2.82
C PHE A 116 17.79 7.22 1.40
N ILE A 117 17.85 5.93 1.12
CA ILE A 117 17.39 5.36 -0.15
C ILE A 117 16.52 4.16 0.20
N ILE A 118 15.27 4.16 -0.26
CA ILE A 118 14.33 3.05 -0.06
C ILE A 118 13.72 2.70 -1.40
N TYR A 119 13.78 1.44 -1.77
CA TYR A 119 13.04 0.86 -2.88
C TYR A 119 11.99 -0.09 -2.33
N GLU A 120 10.76 0.07 -2.81
CA GLU A 120 9.62 -0.76 -2.43
C GLU A 120 8.93 -1.27 -3.70
N ARG A 121 8.57 -2.55 -3.69
CA ARG A 121 7.74 -3.15 -4.72
C ARG A 121 6.57 -3.86 -4.10
N ASP A 122 5.36 -3.49 -4.54
CA ASP A 122 4.12 -4.17 -4.24
C ASP A 122 3.65 -4.96 -5.45
N GLN A 123 3.56 -6.27 -5.31
CA GLN A 123 3.10 -7.20 -6.34
C GLN A 123 1.73 -7.76 -5.96
N ALA A 124 0.70 -7.32 -6.67
CA ALA A 124 -0.60 -7.98 -6.67
C ALA A 124 -0.52 -9.21 -7.61
N ILE A 125 -0.75 -10.42 -7.10
CA ILE A 125 -0.45 -11.66 -7.85
C ILE A 125 -1.22 -11.73 -9.15
N ASP A 126 -2.45 -11.19 -9.19
CA ASP A 126 -3.33 -11.28 -10.37
C ASP A 126 -3.50 -9.94 -11.11
N TYR A 127 -2.93 -8.82 -10.62
CA TYR A 127 -3.29 -7.48 -11.12
C TYR A 127 -2.11 -6.60 -11.55
N GLY A 128 -0.88 -7.00 -11.29
CA GLY A 128 0.30 -6.19 -11.63
C GLY A 128 1.10 -5.75 -10.42
N HIS A 129 1.92 -4.73 -10.56
CA HIS A 129 2.80 -4.26 -9.50
C HIS A 129 2.92 -2.73 -9.48
N THR A 130 3.39 -2.24 -8.34
CA THR A 130 3.79 -0.85 -8.14
C THR A 130 5.22 -0.83 -7.62
N ASP A 131 6.06 -0.03 -8.22
CA ASP A 131 7.44 0.21 -7.80
C ASP A 131 7.57 1.63 -7.28
N ASN A 132 8.15 1.79 -6.09
CA ASN A 132 8.39 3.08 -5.46
C ASN A 132 9.87 3.22 -5.14
N LEU A 133 10.45 4.37 -5.48
CA LEU A 133 11.80 4.74 -5.09
C LEU A 133 11.77 6.05 -4.31
N TYR A 134 12.31 6.03 -3.09
CA TYR A 134 12.44 7.18 -2.21
C TYR A 134 13.92 7.48 -2.01
N ILE A 135 14.30 8.73 -2.23
CA ILE A 135 15.63 9.22 -1.92
C ILE A 135 15.47 10.49 -1.09
N ALA A 136 16.15 10.55 0.04
CA ALA A 136 16.19 11.75 0.86
C ALA A 136 17.63 12.08 1.25
N VAL A 137 17.97 13.36 1.26
CA VAL A 137 19.22 13.89 1.77
C VAL A 137 18.87 14.89 2.86
N GLY A 138 19.41 14.67 4.05
CA GLY A 138 19.18 15.50 5.23
C GLY A 138 20.45 16.17 5.71
N TYR A 139 20.28 17.33 6.35
CA TYR A 139 21.32 18.04 7.07
C TYR A 139 20.76 18.62 8.38
N LEU A 140 21.35 18.25 9.50
CA LEU A 140 20.96 18.71 10.83
C LEU A 140 22.05 19.62 11.42
N PRO A 141 22.07 20.92 11.13
CA PRO A 141 23.08 21.85 11.68
C PRO A 141 22.94 22.03 13.19
N SER A 142 21.77 21.82 13.77
CA SER A 142 21.49 21.86 15.20
C SER A 142 20.37 20.89 15.58
N LYS A 143 20.16 20.66 16.89
CA LYS A 143 19.09 19.77 17.38
C LYS A 143 17.66 20.22 16.98
N ASP A 144 17.48 21.51 16.72
CA ASP A 144 16.17 22.12 16.47
C ASP A 144 15.96 22.50 15.01
N THR A 145 16.92 22.22 14.12
CA THR A 145 16.85 22.63 12.72
C THR A 145 17.26 21.46 11.81
N GLU A 146 16.35 21.06 10.94
CA GLU A 146 16.57 20.04 9.90
C GLU A 146 16.28 20.63 8.51
N TYR A 147 17.19 20.42 7.59
CA TYR A 147 16.98 20.65 6.16
C TYR A 147 16.92 19.30 5.45
N ALA A 148 15.87 19.04 4.70
CA ALA A 148 15.73 17.80 3.96
C ALA A 148 15.24 18.04 2.53
N LEU A 149 15.91 17.40 1.57
CA LEU A 149 15.45 17.27 0.19
C LEU A 149 14.94 15.84 0.01
N LYS A 150 13.68 15.70 -0.43
CA LYS A 150 13.03 14.40 -0.65
C LYS A 150 12.61 14.28 -2.11
N LEU A 151 12.98 13.18 -2.74
CA LEU A 151 12.58 12.81 -4.09
C LEU A 151 11.81 11.50 -4.00
N ASN A 152 10.69 11.42 -4.69
CA ASN A 152 9.88 10.21 -4.79
C ASN A 152 9.55 9.96 -6.26
N SER A 153 9.72 8.73 -6.70
CA SER A 153 9.29 8.24 -8.01
C SER A 153 8.44 7.00 -7.80
N SER A 154 7.29 6.94 -8.45
CA SER A 154 6.38 5.80 -8.42
C SER A 154 6.03 5.40 -9.84
N ASP A 155 6.10 4.11 -10.14
CA ASP A 155 5.66 3.50 -11.39
C ASP A 155 4.63 2.41 -11.10
N ASN A 156 3.53 2.40 -11.86
CA ASN A 156 2.44 1.46 -11.69
C ASN A 156 2.24 0.68 -12.98
N PHE A 157 2.45 -0.62 -12.92
CA PHE A 157 2.18 -1.51 -14.03
C PHE A 157 0.94 -2.36 -13.73
N PHE A 158 -0.15 -2.07 -14.45
CA PHE A 158 -1.35 -2.90 -14.43
C PHE A 158 -1.32 -3.85 -15.63
N SER A 159 -1.36 -5.16 -15.38
CA SER A 159 -1.58 -6.11 -16.45
C SER A 159 -3.00 -5.92 -16.99
N ASN A 160 -3.11 -5.36 -18.20
CA ASN A 160 -4.38 -5.35 -18.93
C ASN A 160 -4.72 -6.81 -19.30
N TRP A 161 -5.45 -7.48 -18.44
CA TRP A 161 -6.15 -8.69 -18.88
C TRP A 161 -7.37 -8.25 -19.67
N SER A 162 -7.19 -8.10 -20.97
CA SER A 162 -8.32 -8.12 -21.90
C SER A 162 -8.89 -9.54 -21.87
N SER A 163 -9.97 -9.75 -21.12
CA SER A 163 -10.85 -10.91 -21.34
C SER A 163 -11.33 -10.84 -22.78
N ASN A 164 -10.77 -11.68 -23.64
CA ASN A 164 -11.38 -12.03 -24.90
C ASN A 164 -12.73 -12.70 -24.59
N CYS A 165 -13.80 -11.95 -24.54
CA CYS A 165 -15.14 -12.46 -24.78
C CYS A 165 -15.21 -12.86 -26.25
N SER A 166 -14.89 -14.09 -26.56
CA SER A 166 -15.32 -14.69 -27.80
C SER A 166 -16.80 -15.06 -27.68
N THR A 167 -17.57 -14.42 -28.54
CA THR A 167 -18.98 -14.69 -28.88
C THR A 167 -19.29 -16.18 -29.12
#